data_7e6d19ee65d904e53530e2ea22e2be26
#
_entry.id   7e6d19ee65d904e53530e2ea22e2be26
#
_cell.length_a   1.000
_cell.length_b   1.000
_cell.length_c   1.000
_cell.angle_alpha   90.00
_cell.angle_beta   90.00
_cell.angle_gamma   90.00
#
_symmetry.space_group_name_H-M   'P 1'
#
loop_
_entity.id
_entity.type
_entity.pdbx_description
1 polymer ?
#
loop_
_entity_poly.entity_id
_entity_poly.type
_entity_poly.pdbx_seq_one_letter_code
_entity_poly.pdbx_strand_id
1 'polypeptide(L)'
;MASTLRDVAEQMASVGIFVPEGHELRPTAPKYGRFRPVGQKSKKPSAWYRIYENRTSKGNIYYAGSFGIRQEIYLIKPSAGDWTPEEKKEIAEKAKELRELYQKERQDLADRAARKAVELWSKAGEIVKPHKYLERKHIKPYGCRFLQKQLVIPMYKDKALVGLQFIFEEKNEDGIDKRFLTGTDTVGAFCPLGKITEDTKLIYVVEGYATGCSVHEATDEPVVVAFNAGNLDPVVQRIRAALPEAKIVIAGDDDRFVLSRARRFFKEHFDISPEIGANTKGKIQFVHSETVGDIELEVYTAKKDGATGVFGHVKYEKNGRKINQTINMTNAGRTKATIAAKNHGCCLVFPKFSQKTTGTDFNDLVVEEGLQEAKQQLLATNLKPLGQKQKEPEEGDRNLYEMILERYTLIYGTTTVWDDVVGDLIDIAALRLAWGKKAIDWWLGDFRRKMIYKENLVLCPDGNVPEGCINIFKGWPIIPD
;
A
#
# COMPACT_ATOMS: atom_id res chain seq x y z
N MET A 1 -17.08 -0.04 15.75
CA MET A 1 -18.16 -0.35 14.83
C MET A 1 -19.17 0.76 14.90
N ALA A 2 -19.67 1.18 13.76
CA ALA A 2 -20.63 2.28 13.71
C ALA A 2 -21.92 1.89 14.43
N SER A 3 -22.53 2.79 15.19
CA SER A 3 -23.82 2.60 15.81
C SER A 3 -24.98 2.86 14.84
N THR A 4 -24.71 3.59 13.76
CA THR A 4 -25.65 3.91 12.70
C THR A 4 -25.04 3.75 11.32
N LEU A 5 -25.84 3.54 10.28
CA LEU A 5 -25.39 3.58 8.88
C LEU A 5 -24.83 4.95 8.49
N ARG A 6 -25.21 5.93 9.23
CA ARG A 6 -24.74 7.30 9.14
C ARG A 6 -23.27 7.40 9.54
N ASP A 7 -22.86 6.77 10.65
CA ASP A 7 -21.46 6.73 11.07
C ASP A 7 -20.60 6.03 10.01
N VAL A 8 -21.16 5.03 9.31
CA VAL A 8 -20.47 4.38 8.18
C VAL A 8 -20.25 5.36 7.04
N ALA A 9 -21.27 6.15 6.68
CA ALA A 9 -21.14 7.17 5.63
C ALA A 9 -20.09 8.25 6.00
N GLU A 10 -20.02 8.63 7.26
CA GLU A 10 -19.01 9.58 7.78
C GLU A 10 -17.59 8.99 7.71
N GLN A 11 -17.43 7.72 8.06
CA GLN A 11 -16.14 7.02 7.88
C GLN A 11 -15.73 6.93 6.40
N MET A 12 -16.67 6.69 5.48
CA MET A 12 -16.41 6.74 4.04
C MET A 12 -15.96 8.14 3.62
N ALA A 13 -16.67 9.18 4.06
CA ALA A 13 -16.34 10.56 3.74
C ALA A 13 -14.96 10.98 4.27
N SER A 14 -14.57 10.51 5.47
CA SER A 14 -13.26 10.81 6.08
C SER A 14 -12.07 10.32 5.26
N VAL A 15 -12.28 9.33 4.38
CA VAL A 15 -11.27 8.80 3.44
C VAL A 15 -11.54 9.22 1.99
N GLY A 16 -12.41 10.21 1.77
CA GLY A 16 -12.69 10.77 0.45
C GLY A 16 -13.70 9.98 -0.40
N ILE A 17 -14.45 9.04 0.19
CA ILE A 17 -15.50 8.30 -0.49
C ILE A 17 -16.85 8.91 -0.15
N PHE A 18 -17.36 9.79 -1.00
CA PHE A 18 -18.63 10.48 -0.77
C PHE A 18 -19.80 9.71 -1.36
N VAL A 19 -20.72 9.33 -0.50
CA VAL A 19 -21.99 8.69 -0.89
C VAL A 19 -22.85 9.75 -1.60
N PRO A 20 -23.33 9.50 -2.84
CA PRO A 20 -24.12 10.47 -3.57
C PRO A 20 -25.49 10.67 -2.91
N GLU A 21 -26.08 11.82 -3.14
CA GLU A 21 -27.45 12.13 -2.72
C GLU A 21 -28.44 11.13 -3.35
N GLY A 22 -29.39 10.67 -2.54
CA GLY A 22 -30.36 9.63 -2.96
C GLY A 22 -29.85 8.20 -2.92
N HIS A 23 -28.55 7.95 -2.62
CA HIS A 23 -28.05 6.61 -2.38
C HIS A 23 -28.05 6.32 -0.87
N GLU A 24 -28.93 5.43 -0.45
CA GLU A 24 -29.01 5.00 0.95
C GLU A 24 -28.10 3.78 1.20
N LEU A 25 -27.21 3.91 2.18
CA LEU A 25 -26.47 2.75 2.68
C LEU A 25 -27.45 1.83 3.43
N ARG A 26 -27.26 0.53 3.27
CA ARG A 26 -28.07 -0.51 3.96
C ARG A 26 -27.21 -1.71 4.28
N PRO A 27 -27.59 -2.56 5.24
CA PRO A 27 -26.95 -3.84 5.40
C PRO A 27 -27.02 -4.64 4.09
N THR A 28 -25.88 -5.15 3.63
CA THR A 28 -25.76 -5.84 2.33
C THR A 28 -25.18 -7.23 2.45
N ALA A 29 -24.51 -7.51 3.55
CA ALA A 29 -23.84 -8.80 3.75
C ALA A 29 -24.79 -10.01 3.54
N PRO A 30 -24.33 -11.09 2.91
CA PRO A 30 -22.97 -11.33 2.43
C PRO A 30 -22.61 -10.68 1.10
N LYS A 31 -23.52 -9.97 0.44
CA LYS A 31 -23.31 -9.31 -0.84
C LYS A 31 -22.60 -7.96 -0.68
N TYR A 32 -22.13 -7.41 -1.80
CA TYR A 32 -21.55 -6.07 -1.86
C TYR A 32 -22.59 -5.08 -2.39
N GLY A 33 -22.78 -3.96 -1.68
CA GLY A 33 -23.38 -2.76 -2.24
C GLY A 33 -22.33 -2.02 -3.07
N ARG A 34 -22.78 -1.37 -4.16
CA ARG A 34 -21.89 -0.58 -5.02
C ARG A 34 -22.57 0.73 -5.36
N PHE A 35 -21.76 1.79 -5.40
CA PHE A 35 -22.23 3.10 -5.84
C PHE A 35 -21.11 3.86 -6.56
N ARG A 36 -21.49 4.92 -7.21
CA ARG A 36 -20.62 5.86 -7.89
C ARG A 36 -20.38 7.03 -6.95
N PRO A 37 -19.17 7.20 -6.38
CA PRO A 37 -18.93 8.29 -5.45
C PRO A 37 -19.02 9.65 -6.16
N VAL A 38 -19.34 10.68 -5.40
CA VAL A 38 -19.39 12.06 -5.90
C VAL A 38 -18.04 12.43 -6.51
N GLY A 39 -18.04 13.10 -7.66
CA GLY A 39 -16.82 13.50 -8.39
C GLY A 39 -16.22 12.43 -9.31
N GLN A 40 -16.77 11.21 -9.35
CA GLN A 40 -16.32 10.18 -10.29
C GLN A 40 -16.82 10.46 -11.71
N LYS A 41 -15.88 10.44 -12.70
CA LYS A 41 -16.21 10.67 -14.13
C LYS A 41 -16.80 9.41 -14.79
N SER A 42 -16.29 8.23 -14.46
CA SER A 42 -16.76 6.96 -15.04
C SER A 42 -18.19 6.62 -14.65
N LYS A 43 -18.92 6.02 -15.58
CA LYS A 43 -20.30 5.53 -15.36
C LYS A 43 -20.35 4.28 -14.47
N LYS A 44 -19.25 3.50 -14.39
CA LYS A 44 -19.21 2.26 -13.60
C LYS A 44 -18.95 2.57 -12.11
N PRO A 45 -19.73 2.02 -11.19
CA PRO A 45 -19.49 2.19 -9.75
C PRO A 45 -18.10 1.73 -9.35
N SER A 46 -17.31 2.60 -8.72
CA SER A 46 -15.97 2.27 -8.22
C SER A 46 -15.92 2.09 -6.71
N ALA A 47 -16.87 2.67 -5.98
CA ALA A 47 -17.02 2.47 -4.56
C ALA A 47 -17.92 1.26 -4.26
N TRP A 48 -17.60 0.60 -3.17
CA TRP A 48 -18.32 -0.58 -2.71
C TRP A 48 -18.34 -0.62 -1.18
N TYR A 49 -19.33 -1.35 -0.63
CA TYR A 49 -19.43 -1.60 0.80
C TYR A 49 -20.07 -2.97 1.06
N ARG A 50 -19.76 -3.53 2.20
CA ARG A 50 -20.35 -4.75 2.74
C ARG A 50 -20.59 -4.51 4.22
N ILE A 51 -21.84 -4.32 4.58
CA ILE A 51 -22.27 -3.92 5.91
C ILE A 51 -23.07 -5.04 6.52
N TYR A 52 -22.67 -5.47 7.72
CA TYR A 52 -23.40 -6.38 8.60
C TYR A 52 -24.11 -5.55 9.67
N GLU A 53 -25.40 -5.77 9.82
CA GLU A 53 -26.14 -5.31 11.00
C GLU A 53 -26.04 -6.41 12.06
N ASN A 54 -25.60 -6.05 13.25
CA ASN A 54 -25.46 -6.95 14.38
C ASN A 54 -26.17 -6.35 15.59
N ARG A 55 -26.49 -7.21 16.58
CA ARG A 55 -27.09 -6.80 17.85
C ARG A 55 -26.27 -7.40 18.99
N THR A 56 -26.08 -6.60 20.05
CA THR A 56 -25.52 -7.10 21.30
C THR A 56 -26.58 -7.92 22.05
N SER A 57 -26.14 -8.68 23.06
CA SER A 57 -27.07 -9.39 23.99
C SER A 57 -28.08 -8.48 24.67
N LYS A 58 -27.75 -7.18 24.81
CA LYS A 58 -28.64 -6.13 25.35
C LYS A 58 -29.56 -5.50 24.30
N GLY A 59 -29.51 -5.98 23.04
CA GLY A 59 -30.35 -5.50 21.95
C GLY A 59 -29.84 -4.26 21.20
N ASN A 60 -28.69 -3.70 21.56
CA ASN A 60 -28.12 -2.54 20.91
C ASN A 60 -27.62 -2.90 19.51
N ILE A 61 -28.00 -2.10 18.50
CA ILE A 61 -27.59 -2.31 17.11
C ILE A 61 -26.21 -1.70 16.87
N TYR A 62 -25.37 -2.43 16.11
CA TYR A 62 -24.11 -1.93 15.60
C TYR A 62 -23.83 -2.47 14.20
N TYR A 63 -23.04 -1.73 13.45
CA TYR A 63 -22.66 -2.07 12.08
C TYR A 63 -21.19 -2.43 12.01
N ALA A 64 -20.90 -3.54 11.34
CA ALA A 64 -19.55 -4.03 11.08
C ALA A 64 -19.38 -4.32 9.59
N GLY A 65 -18.15 -4.48 9.15
CA GLY A 65 -17.85 -4.84 7.78
C GLY A 65 -16.73 -3.99 7.17
N SER A 66 -16.82 -3.77 5.88
CA SER A 66 -15.80 -3.05 5.12
C SER A 66 -16.43 -2.23 4.00
N PHE A 67 -15.70 -1.22 3.58
CA PHE A 67 -16.01 -0.43 2.39
C PHE A 67 -14.71 -0.07 1.67
N GLY A 68 -14.80 0.38 0.44
CA GLY A 68 -13.62 0.75 -0.30
C GLY A 68 -13.91 1.40 -1.64
N ILE A 69 -12.85 1.80 -2.30
CA ILE A 69 -12.87 2.31 -3.66
C ILE A 69 -11.79 1.59 -4.47
N ARG A 70 -12.16 1.00 -5.60
CA ARG A 70 -11.26 0.18 -6.43
C ARG A 70 -10.63 -0.95 -5.60
N GLN A 71 -9.32 -0.87 -5.31
CA GLN A 71 -8.56 -1.85 -4.51
C GLN A 71 -8.32 -1.42 -3.06
N GLU A 72 -8.63 -0.17 -2.72
CA GLU A 72 -8.52 0.33 -1.36
C GLU A 72 -9.65 -0.22 -0.49
N ILE A 73 -9.29 -0.72 0.69
CA ILE A 73 -10.21 -1.37 1.62
C ILE A 73 -10.08 -0.71 2.99
N TYR A 74 -11.21 -0.36 3.56
CA TYR A 74 -11.31 0.22 4.89
C TYR A 74 -12.28 -0.60 5.73
N LEU A 75 -11.90 -0.90 6.98
CA LEU A 75 -12.78 -1.54 7.93
C LEU A 75 -13.67 -0.50 8.60
N ILE A 76 -14.92 -0.85 8.84
CA ILE A 76 -15.85 -0.05 9.63
C ILE A 76 -15.37 -0.05 11.08
N LYS A 77 -14.96 1.12 11.58
CA LYS A 77 -14.45 1.31 12.95
C LYS A 77 -15.59 1.47 13.93
N PRO A 78 -15.41 1.07 15.20
CA PRO A 78 -16.39 1.34 16.25
C PRO A 78 -16.60 2.85 16.39
N SER A 79 -17.82 3.30 16.57
CA SER A 79 -18.10 4.61 17.15
C SER A 79 -17.76 4.57 18.65
N ALA A 80 -17.37 5.73 19.21
CA ALA A 80 -17.22 5.88 20.65
C ALA A 80 -18.61 5.91 21.30
N GLY A 81 -19.25 4.74 21.45
CA GLY A 81 -20.50 4.58 22.18
C GLY A 81 -20.24 4.10 23.60
N ASP A 82 -21.19 4.36 24.50
CA ASP A 82 -21.17 3.87 25.89
C ASP A 82 -21.47 2.36 25.94
N TRP A 83 -20.57 1.56 25.35
CA TRP A 83 -20.64 0.11 25.38
C TRP A 83 -20.15 -0.42 26.73
N THR A 84 -20.89 -1.32 27.32
CA THR A 84 -20.44 -2.02 28.54
C THR A 84 -19.23 -2.93 28.22
N PRO A 85 -18.44 -3.35 29.21
CA PRO A 85 -17.33 -4.28 29.01
C PRO A 85 -17.74 -5.56 28.27
N GLU A 86 -18.91 -6.13 28.62
CA GLU A 86 -19.46 -7.32 28.01
C GLU A 86 -19.79 -7.09 26.53
N GLU A 87 -20.49 -5.99 26.21
CA GLU A 87 -20.79 -5.63 24.82
C GLU A 87 -19.52 -5.39 23.99
N LYS A 88 -18.49 -4.76 24.58
CA LYS A 88 -17.18 -4.61 23.92
C LYS A 88 -16.56 -5.95 23.58
N LYS A 89 -16.68 -6.94 24.47
CA LYS A 89 -16.18 -8.29 24.23
C LYS A 89 -16.95 -8.98 23.09
N GLU A 90 -18.29 -8.98 23.14
CA GLU A 90 -19.14 -9.53 22.08
C GLU A 90 -18.84 -8.90 20.71
N ILE A 91 -18.71 -7.58 20.67
CA ILE A 91 -18.36 -6.81 19.47
C ILE A 91 -16.97 -7.21 18.95
N ALA A 92 -15.99 -7.41 19.83
CA ALA A 92 -14.64 -7.80 19.45
C ALA A 92 -14.61 -9.24 18.89
N GLU A 93 -15.33 -10.18 19.51
CA GLU A 93 -15.48 -11.56 19.04
C GLU A 93 -16.12 -11.61 17.65
N LYS A 94 -17.21 -10.87 17.45
CA LYS A 94 -17.87 -10.78 16.13
C LYS A 94 -16.98 -10.14 15.07
N ALA A 95 -16.21 -9.13 15.44
CA ALA A 95 -15.25 -8.51 14.54
C ALA A 95 -14.13 -9.47 14.13
N LYS A 96 -13.73 -10.38 15.02
CA LYS A 96 -12.77 -11.44 14.74
C LYS A 96 -13.36 -12.44 13.75
N GLU A 97 -14.55 -12.99 14.03
CA GLU A 97 -15.25 -13.92 13.14
C GLU A 97 -15.42 -13.36 11.72
N LEU A 98 -15.83 -12.08 11.61
CA LEU A 98 -16.00 -11.43 10.32
C LEU A 98 -14.65 -11.23 9.58
N ARG A 99 -13.56 -11.01 10.30
CA ARG A 99 -12.21 -10.92 9.71
C ARG A 99 -11.76 -12.27 9.17
N GLU A 100 -11.93 -13.35 9.92
CA GLU A 100 -11.60 -14.71 9.50
C GLU A 100 -12.41 -15.12 8.26
N LEU A 101 -13.70 -14.87 8.28
CA LEU A 101 -14.56 -15.12 7.11
C LEU A 101 -14.08 -14.33 5.88
N TYR A 102 -13.72 -13.06 6.05
CA TYR A 102 -13.21 -12.22 4.99
C TYR A 102 -11.86 -12.73 4.45
N GLN A 103 -10.95 -13.14 5.33
CA GLN A 103 -9.65 -13.71 4.93
C GLN A 103 -9.85 -14.98 4.12
N LYS A 104 -10.72 -15.89 4.55
CA LYS A 104 -11.06 -17.11 3.83
C LYS A 104 -11.64 -16.81 2.45
N GLU A 105 -12.61 -15.93 2.35
CA GLU A 105 -13.17 -15.53 1.06
C GLU A 105 -12.14 -14.90 0.13
N ARG A 106 -11.24 -14.09 0.69
CA ARG A 106 -10.14 -13.48 -0.06
C ARG A 106 -9.18 -14.54 -0.58
N GLN A 107 -8.83 -15.54 0.23
CA GLN A 107 -8.00 -16.67 -0.19
C GLN A 107 -8.67 -17.49 -1.30
N ASP A 108 -9.95 -17.83 -1.15
CA ASP A 108 -10.71 -18.55 -2.18
C ASP A 108 -10.75 -17.78 -3.51
N LEU A 109 -10.88 -16.46 -3.47
CA LEU A 109 -10.82 -15.61 -4.66
C LEU A 109 -9.42 -15.60 -5.29
N ALA A 110 -8.37 -15.54 -4.46
CA ALA A 110 -6.99 -15.57 -4.91
C ALA A 110 -6.65 -16.91 -5.59
N ASP A 111 -7.09 -18.03 -5.01
CA ASP A 111 -6.88 -19.37 -5.58
C ASP A 111 -7.60 -19.54 -6.92
N ARG A 112 -8.83 -19.02 -7.03
CA ARG A 112 -9.55 -19.00 -8.32
C ARG A 112 -8.85 -18.14 -9.35
N ALA A 113 -8.35 -16.97 -8.95
CA ALA A 113 -7.60 -16.07 -9.82
C ALA A 113 -6.28 -16.72 -10.27
N ALA A 114 -5.55 -17.40 -9.40
CA ALA A 114 -4.33 -18.11 -9.74
C ALA A 114 -4.58 -19.21 -10.77
N ARG A 115 -5.59 -20.06 -10.55
CA ARG A 115 -5.99 -21.08 -11.55
C ARG A 115 -6.36 -20.45 -12.90
N LYS A 116 -7.12 -19.36 -12.87
CA LYS A 116 -7.50 -18.64 -14.11
C LYS A 116 -6.29 -17.98 -14.77
N ALA A 117 -5.33 -17.50 -13.98
CA ALA A 117 -4.09 -16.94 -14.51
C ALA A 117 -3.28 -18.00 -15.28
N VAL A 118 -3.13 -19.20 -14.74
CA VAL A 118 -2.44 -20.31 -15.42
C VAL A 118 -3.13 -20.66 -16.74
N GLU A 119 -4.46 -20.76 -16.75
CA GLU A 119 -5.24 -21.03 -17.96
C GLU A 119 -5.03 -19.95 -19.04
N LEU A 120 -5.12 -18.67 -18.66
CA LEU A 120 -4.98 -17.57 -19.61
C LEU A 120 -3.53 -17.43 -20.09
N TRP A 121 -2.57 -17.64 -19.21
CA TRP A 121 -1.15 -17.59 -19.53
C TRP A 121 -0.76 -18.68 -20.53
N SER A 122 -1.32 -19.90 -20.40
CA SER A 122 -1.08 -20.99 -21.36
C SER A 122 -1.67 -20.71 -22.76
N LYS A 123 -2.74 -19.90 -22.82
CA LYS A 123 -3.37 -19.47 -24.09
C LYS A 123 -2.71 -18.23 -24.70
N ALA A 124 -1.90 -17.51 -23.93
CA ALA A 124 -1.19 -16.34 -24.41
C ALA A 124 0.07 -16.76 -25.18
N GLY A 125 0.26 -16.20 -26.37
CA GLY A 125 1.37 -16.48 -27.26
C GLY A 125 2.43 -15.39 -27.29
N GLU A 126 3.40 -15.55 -28.18
CA GLU A 126 4.41 -14.52 -28.44
C GLU A 126 3.80 -13.28 -29.09
N ILE A 127 4.49 -12.15 -28.94
CA ILE A 127 4.07 -10.87 -29.52
C ILE A 127 4.53 -10.84 -30.97
N VAL A 128 3.62 -11.15 -31.87
CA VAL A 128 3.88 -11.21 -33.32
C VAL A 128 3.47 -9.92 -34.07
N LYS A 129 2.89 -8.96 -33.38
CA LYS A 129 2.43 -7.68 -33.96
C LYS A 129 2.84 -6.51 -33.09
N PRO A 130 3.08 -5.33 -33.69
CA PRO A 130 3.27 -4.09 -32.94
C PRO A 130 2.11 -3.86 -31.96
N HIS A 131 2.44 -3.40 -30.77
CA HIS A 131 1.45 -3.07 -29.73
C HIS A 131 1.61 -1.60 -29.34
N LYS A 132 0.56 -0.79 -29.52
CA LYS A 132 0.60 0.67 -29.32
C LYS A 132 1.16 1.11 -27.95
N TYR A 133 0.97 0.29 -26.89
CA TYR A 133 1.54 0.59 -25.59
C TYR A 133 3.09 0.51 -25.61
N LEU A 134 3.65 -0.53 -26.24
CA LEU A 134 5.12 -0.71 -26.34
C LEU A 134 5.73 0.42 -27.17
N GLU A 135 5.08 0.77 -28.31
CA GLU A 135 5.51 1.86 -29.16
C GLU A 135 5.48 3.20 -28.42
N ARG A 136 4.35 3.52 -27.76
CA ARG A 136 4.19 4.76 -26.99
C ARG A 136 5.18 4.88 -25.84
N LYS A 137 5.56 3.75 -25.23
CA LYS A 137 6.50 3.68 -24.12
C LYS A 137 7.96 3.45 -24.53
N HIS A 138 8.22 3.30 -25.85
CA HIS A 138 9.53 3.04 -26.45
C HIS A 138 10.26 1.86 -25.78
N ILE A 139 9.57 0.76 -25.51
CA ILE A 139 10.11 -0.42 -24.81
C ILE A 139 9.92 -1.71 -25.62
N LYS A 140 10.82 -2.66 -25.38
CA LYS A 140 10.67 -4.04 -25.87
C LYS A 140 9.82 -4.88 -24.92
N PRO A 141 9.21 -5.97 -25.43
CA PRO A 141 8.38 -6.88 -24.63
C PRO A 141 9.24 -7.87 -23.83
N TYR A 142 9.53 -7.56 -22.57
CA TYR A 142 10.23 -8.50 -21.68
C TYR A 142 9.26 -9.21 -20.76
N GLY A 143 9.39 -10.55 -20.65
CA GLY A 143 8.65 -11.35 -19.67
C GLY A 143 7.13 -11.31 -19.82
N CYS A 144 6.61 -10.83 -20.96
CA CYS A 144 5.17 -10.73 -21.21
C CYS A 144 4.74 -11.60 -22.40
N ARG A 145 3.45 -11.83 -22.51
CA ARG A 145 2.80 -12.53 -23.63
C ARG A 145 1.67 -11.70 -24.21
N PHE A 146 1.13 -12.16 -25.31
CA PHE A 146 0.03 -11.51 -26.02
C PHE A 146 -1.23 -12.36 -26.01
N LEU A 147 -2.36 -11.78 -25.61
CA LEU A 147 -3.66 -12.43 -25.63
C LEU A 147 -4.75 -11.44 -26.07
N GLN A 148 -5.44 -11.71 -27.18
CA GLN A 148 -6.59 -10.92 -27.66
C GLN A 148 -6.35 -9.39 -27.68
N LYS A 149 -5.28 -8.93 -28.30
CA LYS A 149 -4.87 -7.50 -28.37
C LYS A 149 -4.46 -6.88 -27.03
N GLN A 150 -4.09 -7.67 -26.04
CA GLN A 150 -3.62 -7.20 -24.74
C GLN A 150 -2.24 -7.79 -24.46
N LEU A 151 -1.36 -7.00 -23.89
CA LEU A 151 -0.18 -7.55 -23.24
C LEU A 151 -0.60 -8.17 -21.91
N VAL A 152 -0.07 -9.34 -21.64
CA VAL A 152 -0.32 -10.09 -20.42
C VAL A 152 1.00 -10.20 -19.67
N ILE A 153 1.05 -9.60 -18.48
CA ILE A 153 2.22 -9.59 -17.61
C ILE A 153 1.97 -10.59 -16.47
N PRO A 154 2.84 -11.58 -16.26
CA PRO A 154 2.64 -12.56 -15.20
C PRO A 154 2.97 -11.97 -13.84
N MET A 155 2.24 -12.41 -12.83
CA MET A 155 2.45 -12.03 -11.44
C MET A 155 2.80 -13.27 -10.63
N TYR A 156 4.02 -13.32 -10.11
CA TYR A 156 4.53 -14.45 -9.35
C TYR A 156 4.64 -14.12 -7.86
N LYS A 157 4.36 -15.13 -7.03
CA LYS A 157 4.82 -15.20 -5.65
C LYS A 157 5.69 -16.44 -5.54
N ASP A 158 6.92 -16.24 -5.11
CA ASP A 158 7.94 -17.27 -5.16
C ASP A 158 8.04 -17.85 -6.59
N LYS A 159 7.70 -19.08 -6.81
CA LYS A 159 7.69 -19.71 -8.16
C LYS A 159 6.28 -19.88 -8.74
N ALA A 160 5.23 -19.52 -7.98
CA ALA A 160 3.85 -19.73 -8.39
C ALA A 160 3.29 -18.53 -9.15
N LEU A 161 2.60 -18.79 -10.26
CA LEU A 161 1.82 -17.78 -10.99
C LEU A 161 0.50 -17.52 -10.24
N VAL A 162 0.38 -16.35 -9.60
CA VAL A 162 -0.77 -16.01 -8.74
C VAL A 162 -1.75 -15.07 -9.40
N GLY A 163 -1.39 -14.44 -10.50
CA GLY A 163 -2.22 -13.49 -11.19
C GLY A 163 -1.64 -12.98 -12.49
N LEU A 164 -2.36 -12.08 -13.13
CA LEU A 164 -1.96 -11.44 -14.38
C LEU A 164 -2.31 -9.95 -14.32
N GLN A 165 -1.45 -9.11 -14.92
CA GLN A 165 -1.79 -7.76 -15.30
C GLN A 165 -2.03 -7.72 -16.81
N PHE A 166 -3.15 -7.14 -17.23
CA PHE A 166 -3.46 -6.87 -18.63
C PHE A 166 -3.16 -5.42 -18.95
N ILE A 167 -2.48 -5.16 -20.06
CA ILE A 167 -2.21 -3.82 -20.58
C ILE A 167 -2.89 -3.70 -21.96
N PHE A 168 -3.73 -2.68 -22.09
CA PHE A 168 -4.49 -2.39 -23.29
C PHE A 168 -3.73 -1.43 -24.20
N GLU A 169 -3.99 -1.47 -25.48
CA GLU A 169 -3.38 -0.55 -26.46
C GLU A 169 -3.75 0.90 -26.16
N GLU A 170 -4.98 1.15 -25.72
CA GLU A 170 -5.52 2.48 -25.48
C GLU A 170 -6.05 2.61 -24.05
N LYS A 171 -6.05 3.84 -23.55
CA LYS A 171 -6.67 4.18 -22.28
C LYS A 171 -8.18 4.18 -22.42
N ASN A 172 -8.88 3.68 -21.41
CA ASN A 172 -10.32 3.80 -21.33
C ASN A 172 -10.75 5.25 -20.97
N GLU A 173 -12.07 5.47 -20.84
CA GLU A 173 -12.66 6.77 -20.47
C GLU A 173 -12.11 7.35 -19.14
N ASP A 174 -11.62 6.50 -18.25
CA ASP A 174 -10.99 6.89 -16.97
C ASP A 174 -9.48 7.17 -17.11
N GLY A 175 -8.93 7.08 -18.32
CA GLY A 175 -7.49 7.24 -18.57
C GLY A 175 -6.65 6.03 -18.16
N ILE A 176 -7.26 4.85 -17.94
CA ILE A 176 -6.63 3.62 -17.47
C ILE A 176 -6.42 2.66 -18.63
N ASP A 177 -5.18 2.21 -18.82
CA ASP A 177 -4.80 1.20 -19.80
C ASP A 177 -4.34 -0.13 -19.17
N LYS A 178 -4.43 -0.26 -17.84
CA LYS A 178 -3.97 -1.45 -17.11
C LYS A 178 -5.05 -1.96 -16.15
N ARG A 179 -5.14 -3.29 -16.02
CA ARG A 179 -5.97 -3.90 -14.97
C ARG A 179 -5.38 -5.22 -14.52
N PHE A 180 -5.60 -5.60 -13.28
CA PHE A 180 -5.30 -6.94 -12.79
C PHE A 180 -6.44 -7.92 -13.09
N LEU A 181 -6.10 -9.20 -13.23
CA LEU A 181 -7.08 -10.26 -13.19
C LEU A 181 -7.86 -10.18 -11.87
N THR A 182 -9.19 -10.17 -11.97
CA THR A 182 -10.05 -10.03 -10.79
C THR A 182 -9.79 -11.14 -9.77
N GLY A 183 -9.60 -10.77 -8.52
CA GLY A 183 -9.32 -11.69 -7.43
C GLY A 183 -7.83 -11.95 -7.18
N THR A 184 -6.92 -11.45 -8.04
CA THR A 184 -5.48 -11.60 -7.83
C THR A 184 -5.06 -11.01 -6.47
N ASP A 185 -4.36 -11.81 -5.67
CA ASP A 185 -3.65 -11.31 -4.50
C ASP A 185 -2.33 -10.66 -4.94
N THR A 186 -2.33 -9.34 -4.95
CA THR A 186 -1.22 -8.53 -5.47
C THR A 186 -0.09 -8.30 -4.46
N VAL A 187 -0.35 -8.49 -3.15
CA VAL A 187 0.65 -8.19 -2.10
C VAL A 187 1.83 -9.15 -2.20
N GLY A 188 3.03 -8.60 -2.38
CA GLY A 188 4.26 -9.37 -2.57
C GLY A 188 4.35 -10.10 -3.92
N ALA A 189 3.37 -9.94 -4.83
CA ALA A 189 3.45 -10.47 -6.19
C ALA A 189 4.31 -9.56 -7.09
N PHE A 190 5.12 -10.16 -7.97
CA PHE A 190 6.04 -9.45 -8.82
C PHE A 190 6.20 -10.09 -10.20
N CYS A 191 6.75 -9.34 -11.15
CA CYS A 191 7.19 -9.87 -12.45
C CYS A 191 8.70 -9.71 -12.59
N PRO A 192 9.47 -10.79 -12.79
CA PRO A 192 10.90 -10.71 -13.09
C PRO A 192 11.13 -10.38 -14.56
N LEU A 193 12.05 -9.48 -14.83
CA LEU A 193 12.60 -9.19 -16.15
C LEU A 193 14.09 -9.53 -16.14
N GLY A 194 14.55 -10.30 -17.13
CA GLY A 194 15.88 -10.88 -17.12
C GLY A 194 16.01 -12.13 -16.23
N LYS A 195 17.20 -12.69 -16.16
CA LYS A 195 17.48 -13.95 -15.42
C LYS A 195 17.93 -13.62 -13.99
N ILE A 196 17.18 -14.11 -13.01
CA ILE A 196 17.54 -14.03 -11.58
C ILE A 196 18.04 -15.41 -11.13
N THR A 197 19.22 -15.44 -10.51
CA THR A 197 19.82 -16.66 -9.94
C THR A 197 20.30 -16.37 -8.52
N GLU A 198 20.70 -17.38 -7.79
CA GLU A 198 21.29 -17.25 -6.44
C GLU A 198 22.58 -16.42 -6.44
N ASP A 199 23.29 -16.40 -7.59
CA ASP A 199 24.51 -15.61 -7.79
C ASP A 199 24.28 -14.17 -8.21
N THR A 200 23.02 -13.72 -8.36
CA THR A 200 22.70 -12.35 -8.76
C THR A 200 23.26 -11.34 -7.74
N LYS A 201 24.17 -10.47 -8.21
CA LYS A 201 24.86 -9.48 -7.35
C LYS A 201 24.18 -8.12 -7.32
N LEU A 202 23.46 -7.78 -8.39
CA LEU A 202 22.75 -6.51 -8.56
C LEU A 202 21.35 -6.79 -9.11
N ILE A 203 20.34 -6.20 -8.51
CA ILE A 203 18.95 -6.31 -8.97
C ILE A 203 18.23 -4.98 -8.76
N TYR A 204 17.42 -4.60 -9.73
CA TYR A 204 16.58 -3.43 -9.63
C TYR A 204 15.15 -3.80 -9.25
N VAL A 205 14.49 -2.94 -8.48
CA VAL A 205 13.04 -3.06 -8.17
C VAL A 205 12.36 -1.77 -8.59
N VAL A 206 11.27 -1.90 -9.34
CA VAL A 206 10.51 -0.77 -9.90
C VAL A 206 9.01 -0.93 -9.65
N GLU A 207 8.27 0.17 -9.77
CA GLU A 207 6.82 0.13 -9.64
C GLU A 207 6.14 -0.43 -10.90
N GLY A 208 6.42 0.16 -12.06
CA GLY A 208 5.67 -0.09 -13.30
C GLY A 208 6.39 -0.99 -14.30
N TYR A 209 5.62 -1.73 -15.13
CA TYR A 209 6.18 -2.60 -16.16
C TYR A 209 7.03 -1.83 -17.20
N ALA A 210 6.55 -0.67 -17.69
CA ALA A 210 7.33 0.12 -18.65
C ALA A 210 8.65 0.63 -18.05
N THR A 211 8.59 1.13 -16.81
CA THR A 211 9.78 1.53 -16.05
C THR A 211 10.75 0.36 -15.91
N GLY A 212 10.25 -0.85 -15.63
CA GLY A 212 11.05 -2.07 -15.53
C GLY A 212 11.76 -2.42 -16.84
N CYS A 213 11.06 -2.38 -17.96
CA CYS A 213 11.65 -2.62 -19.27
C CYS A 213 12.74 -1.59 -19.59
N SER A 214 12.50 -0.30 -19.34
CA SER A 214 13.49 0.76 -19.57
C SER A 214 14.72 0.60 -18.69
N VAL A 215 14.55 0.25 -17.42
CA VAL A 215 15.68 -0.01 -16.50
C VAL A 215 16.47 -1.23 -16.95
N HIS A 216 15.79 -2.32 -17.36
CA HIS A 216 16.45 -3.50 -17.89
C HIS A 216 17.23 -3.21 -19.17
N GLU A 217 16.65 -2.47 -20.12
CA GLU A 217 17.32 -2.08 -21.36
C GLU A 217 18.54 -1.15 -21.10
N ALA A 218 18.44 -0.26 -20.11
CA ALA A 218 19.53 0.66 -19.79
C ALA A 218 20.70 -0.01 -19.08
N THR A 219 20.44 -1.04 -18.25
CA THR A 219 21.45 -1.61 -17.35
C THR A 219 21.92 -3.01 -17.75
N ASP A 220 21.12 -3.73 -18.50
CA ASP A 220 21.25 -5.19 -18.79
C ASP A 220 21.17 -6.07 -17.53
N GLU A 221 20.77 -5.49 -16.39
CA GLU A 221 20.65 -6.19 -15.11
C GLU A 221 19.22 -6.71 -14.89
N PRO A 222 19.04 -7.72 -14.05
CA PRO A 222 17.71 -8.20 -13.67
C PRO A 222 16.88 -7.11 -12.99
N VAL A 223 15.59 -7.06 -13.34
CA VAL A 223 14.63 -6.12 -12.76
C VAL A 223 13.42 -6.86 -12.23
N VAL A 224 12.88 -6.41 -11.12
CA VAL A 224 11.62 -6.89 -10.54
C VAL A 224 10.59 -5.78 -10.57
N VAL A 225 9.45 -6.04 -11.21
CA VAL A 225 8.31 -5.13 -11.27
C VAL A 225 7.34 -5.43 -10.14
N ALA A 226 7.10 -4.46 -9.26
CA ALA A 226 6.21 -4.58 -8.09
C ALA A 226 4.75 -4.20 -8.37
N PHE A 227 4.44 -3.67 -9.55
CA PHE A 227 3.14 -3.27 -10.07
C PHE A 227 2.49 -2.02 -9.45
N ASN A 228 2.82 -1.64 -8.23
CA ASN A 228 2.37 -0.40 -7.60
C ASN A 228 3.29 -0.01 -6.43
N ALA A 229 3.27 1.27 -6.05
CA ALA A 229 4.11 1.81 -4.97
C ALA A 229 3.91 1.09 -3.62
N GLY A 230 2.67 0.73 -3.28
CA GLY A 230 2.35 0.04 -2.03
C GLY A 230 2.93 -1.37 -1.93
N ASN A 231 3.26 -1.97 -3.07
CA ASN A 231 3.81 -3.32 -3.16
C ASN A 231 5.35 -3.36 -3.21
N LEU A 232 6.03 -2.22 -3.27
CA LEU A 232 7.50 -2.16 -3.26
C LEU A 232 8.09 -2.84 -2.03
N ASP A 233 7.59 -2.49 -0.85
CA ASP A 233 8.11 -3.01 0.42
C ASP A 233 7.96 -4.54 0.56
N PRO A 234 6.76 -5.16 0.39
CA PRO A 234 6.62 -6.60 0.46
C PRO A 234 7.38 -7.35 -0.65
N VAL A 235 7.55 -6.76 -1.83
CA VAL A 235 8.36 -7.37 -2.92
C VAL A 235 9.84 -7.31 -2.56
N VAL A 236 10.34 -6.16 -2.10
CA VAL A 236 11.76 -6.02 -1.70
C VAL A 236 12.08 -6.96 -0.53
N GLN A 237 11.16 -7.14 0.42
CA GLN A 237 11.31 -8.10 1.52
C GLN A 237 11.57 -9.51 0.98
N ARG A 238 10.77 -9.96 0.01
CA ARG A 238 10.95 -11.30 -0.62
C ARG A 238 12.28 -11.41 -1.37
N ILE A 239 12.64 -10.39 -2.14
CA ILE A 239 13.90 -10.37 -2.87
C ILE A 239 15.09 -10.40 -1.90
N ARG A 240 15.05 -9.63 -0.82
CA ARG A 240 16.11 -9.62 0.22
C ARG A 240 16.22 -10.97 0.92
N ALA A 241 15.10 -11.64 1.20
CA ALA A 241 15.10 -13.00 1.78
C ALA A 241 15.70 -14.03 0.81
N ALA A 242 15.41 -13.94 -0.49
CA ALA A 242 15.94 -14.83 -1.50
C ALA A 242 17.40 -14.53 -1.90
N LEU A 243 17.81 -13.28 -1.84
CA LEU A 243 19.13 -12.78 -2.25
C LEU A 243 19.73 -11.89 -1.13
N PRO A 244 20.17 -12.45 0.00
CA PRO A 244 20.62 -11.69 1.16
C PRO A 244 21.79 -10.75 0.86
N GLU A 245 22.71 -11.15 0.00
CA GLU A 245 23.94 -10.42 -0.32
C GLU A 245 23.84 -9.53 -1.57
N ALA A 246 22.73 -9.60 -2.29
CA ALA A 246 22.58 -8.80 -3.51
C ALA A 246 22.43 -7.31 -3.20
N LYS A 247 23.05 -6.47 -4.00
CA LYS A 247 22.77 -5.03 -4.04
C LYS A 247 21.39 -4.83 -4.67
N ILE A 248 20.39 -4.44 -3.87
CA ILE A 248 19.07 -4.10 -4.36
C ILE A 248 18.99 -2.60 -4.57
N VAL A 249 18.60 -2.17 -5.76
CA VAL A 249 18.40 -0.76 -6.11
C VAL A 249 16.92 -0.54 -6.44
N ILE A 250 16.24 0.28 -5.66
CA ILE A 250 14.86 0.70 -5.97
C ILE A 250 14.95 1.90 -6.90
N ALA A 251 14.53 1.72 -8.16
CA ALA A 251 14.38 2.81 -9.12
C ALA A 251 12.92 3.31 -9.01
N GLY A 252 12.72 4.28 -8.11
CA GLY A 252 11.41 4.75 -7.70
C GLY A 252 10.81 5.80 -8.62
N ASP A 253 9.48 5.86 -8.65
CA ASP A 253 8.74 6.93 -9.32
C ASP A 253 8.76 8.21 -8.47
N ASP A 254 8.87 9.37 -9.12
CA ASP A 254 8.86 10.69 -8.48
C ASP A 254 7.55 11.43 -8.79
N ASP A 255 6.48 11.12 -8.07
CA ASP A 255 5.14 11.74 -8.19
C ASP A 255 5.13 13.22 -7.77
N ARG A 256 6.06 14.01 -8.28
CA ARG A 256 6.41 15.36 -7.84
C ARG A 256 5.31 16.43 -7.97
N PHE A 257 4.23 16.14 -8.70
CA PHE A 257 3.15 17.11 -8.96
C PHE A 257 2.08 17.16 -7.86
N VAL A 258 2.45 16.96 -6.60
CA VAL A 258 1.52 16.93 -5.45
C VAL A 258 0.73 18.23 -5.33
N LEU A 259 1.37 19.39 -5.49
CA LEU A 259 0.71 20.70 -5.38
C LEU A 259 -0.38 20.89 -6.45
N SER A 260 -0.08 20.49 -7.69
CA SER A 260 -1.04 20.57 -8.80
C SER A 260 -2.22 19.61 -8.59
N ARG A 261 -1.95 18.39 -8.07
CA ARG A 261 -3.00 17.43 -7.70
C ARG A 261 -3.88 17.97 -6.58
N ALA A 262 -3.29 18.60 -5.57
CA ALA A 262 -4.04 19.19 -4.46
C ALA A 262 -4.95 20.33 -4.94
N ARG A 263 -4.43 21.28 -5.75
CA ARG A 263 -5.26 22.35 -6.32
C ARG A 263 -6.42 21.82 -7.13
N ARG A 264 -6.17 20.81 -7.99
CA ARG A 264 -7.20 20.14 -8.78
C ARG A 264 -8.24 19.46 -7.89
N PHE A 265 -7.81 18.77 -6.82
CA PHE A 265 -8.70 18.12 -5.87
C PHE A 265 -9.64 19.12 -5.21
N PHE A 266 -9.14 20.25 -4.71
CA PHE A 266 -9.98 21.29 -4.10
C PHE A 266 -10.97 21.89 -5.11
N LYS A 267 -10.54 22.10 -6.36
CA LYS A 267 -11.42 22.60 -7.41
C LYS A 267 -12.50 21.60 -7.81
N GLU A 268 -12.15 20.32 -7.99
CA GLU A 268 -13.09 19.30 -8.44
C GLU A 268 -14.08 18.87 -7.35
N HIS A 269 -13.70 18.88 -6.05
CA HIS A 269 -14.53 18.34 -4.97
C HIS A 269 -15.26 19.41 -4.16
N PHE A 270 -14.70 20.61 -4.09
CA PHE A 270 -15.23 21.69 -3.25
C PHE A 270 -15.47 22.98 -4.03
N ASP A 271 -15.15 23.03 -5.29
CA ASP A 271 -15.21 24.23 -6.13
C ASP A 271 -14.47 25.45 -5.53
N ILE A 272 -13.38 25.20 -4.81
CA ILE A 272 -12.52 26.23 -4.25
C ILE A 272 -11.11 26.15 -4.83
N SER A 273 -10.40 27.28 -4.80
CA SER A 273 -9.03 27.39 -5.32
C SER A 273 -8.10 28.01 -4.26
N PRO A 274 -7.76 27.25 -3.20
CA PRO A 274 -6.87 27.74 -2.16
C PRO A 274 -5.46 27.97 -2.72
N GLU A 275 -4.79 29.01 -2.21
CA GLU A 275 -3.38 29.26 -2.52
C GLU A 275 -2.49 28.22 -1.83
N ILE A 276 -2.02 27.23 -2.59
CA ILE A 276 -1.14 26.16 -2.09
C ILE A 276 0.21 26.27 -2.80
N GLY A 277 1.24 26.67 -2.07
CA GLY A 277 2.63 26.73 -2.51
C GLY A 277 3.53 25.81 -1.71
N ALA A 278 4.83 25.79 -2.01
CA ALA A 278 5.81 24.90 -1.36
C ALA A 278 5.98 25.16 0.15
N ASN A 279 5.60 26.36 0.63
CA ASN A 279 5.77 26.82 2.01
C ASN A 279 4.45 27.30 2.61
N THR A 280 3.32 26.76 2.19
CA THR A 280 2.01 27.12 2.74
C THR A 280 1.95 26.73 4.22
N LYS A 281 1.61 27.71 5.07
CA LYS A 281 1.43 27.52 6.51
C LYS A 281 -0.03 27.23 6.82
N GLY A 282 -0.29 26.34 7.76
CA GLY A 282 -1.63 26.03 8.24
C GLY A 282 -2.25 27.26 8.91
N LYS A 283 -3.13 27.93 8.18
CA LYS A 283 -4.02 28.96 8.71
C LYS A 283 -5.45 28.52 8.44
N ILE A 284 -6.29 28.61 9.44
CA ILE A 284 -7.72 28.35 9.28
C ILE A 284 -8.28 29.47 8.41
N GLN A 285 -8.96 29.08 7.34
CA GLN A 285 -9.65 29.95 6.40
C GLN A 285 -11.12 29.54 6.35
N PHE A 286 -12.00 30.52 6.29
CA PHE A 286 -13.42 30.28 6.05
C PHE A 286 -13.72 30.63 4.60
N VAL A 287 -14.18 29.69 3.82
CA VAL A 287 -14.40 29.84 2.38
C VAL A 287 -15.78 29.27 2.04
N HIS A 288 -16.54 29.97 1.21
CA HIS A 288 -17.79 29.44 0.67
C HIS A 288 -17.54 28.58 -0.56
N SER A 289 -18.19 27.44 -0.59
CA SER A 289 -18.19 26.49 -1.71
C SER A 289 -19.62 26.34 -2.24
N GLU A 290 -19.82 26.49 -3.54
CA GLU A 290 -21.13 26.25 -4.15
C GLU A 290 -21.54 24.77 -4.07
N THR A 291 -20.58 23.86 -3.88
CA THR A 291 -20.82 22.40 -3.82
C THR A 291 -21.25 21.94 -2.43
N VAL A 292 -20.69 22.50 -1.35
CA VAL A 292 -20.86 21.98 0.01
C VAL A 292 -21.21 23.06 1.05
N GLY A 293 -21.33 24.34 0.66
CA GLY A 293 -21.60 25.47 1.56
C GLY A 293 -20.33 26.00 2.23
N ASP A 294 -20.46 26.48 3.48
CA ASP A 294 -19.34 27.08 4.20
C ASP A 294 -18.33 26.04 4.67
N ILE A 295 -17.07 26.31 4.39
CA ILE A 295 -15.93 25.44 4.67
C ILE A 295 -14.98 26.12 5.65
N GLU A 296 -14.62 25.43 6.72
CA GLU A 296 -13.41 25.69 7.51
C GLU A 296 -12.26 24.88 6.91
N LEU A 297 -11.30 25.56 6.29
CA LEU A 297 -10.16 24.97 5.60
C LEU A 297 -8.86 25.26 6.36
N GLU A 298 -8.13 24.21 6.70
CA GLU A 298 -6.74 24.31 7.14
C GLU A 298 -5.87 23.48 6.19
N VAL A 299 -4.95 24.13 5.46
CA VAL A 299 -4.01 23.47 4.55
C VAL A 299 -2.62 24.01 4.78
N TYR A 300 -1.67 23.08 4.86
CA TYR A 300 -0.25 23.39 4.95
C TYR A 300 0.59 22.44 4.11
N THR A 301 1.82 22.84 3.84
CA THR A 301 2.79 21.99 3.16
C THR A 301 3.95 21.66 4.07
N ALA A 302 4.46 20.44 3.96
CA ALA A 302 5.63 19.99 4.69
C ALA A 302 6.49 19.08 3.82
N LYS A 303 7.77 18.99 4.12
CA LYS A 303 8.68 18.04 3.48
C LYS A 303 8.50 16.65 4.10
N LYS A 304 8.31 15.65 3.25
CA LYS A 304 8.29 14.25 3.63
C LYS A 304 9.10 13.45 2.61
N ASP A 305 10.09 12.71 3.09
CA ASP A 305 10.99 11.88 2.26
C ASP A 305 11.62 12.66 1.08
N GLY A 306 12.02 13.92 1.34
CA GLY A 306 12.65 14.79 0.35
C GLY A 306 11.69 15.47 -0.64
N ALA A 307 10.37 15.24 -0.54
CA ALA A 307 9.36 15.87 -1.39
C ALA A 307 8.37 16.72 -0.58
N THR A 308 7.71 17.67 -1.24
CA THR A 308 6.65 18.48 -0.63
C THR A 308 5.34 17.70 -0.61
N GLY A 309 4.73 17.50 0.57
CA GLY A 309 3.37 17.02 0.77
C GLY A 309 2.40 18.15 1.09
N VAL A 310 1.11 17.92 0.87
CA VAL A 310 -0.01 18.79 1.25
C VAL A 310 -0.85 18.08 2.30
N PHE A 311 -1.04 18.73 3.44
CA PHE A 311 -1.71 18.22 4.62
C PHE A 311 -2.74 19.21 5.14
N GLY A 312 -3.69 18.74 5.92
CA GLY A 312 -4.67 19.59 6.57
C GLY A 312 -6.03 18.95 6.76
N HIS A 313 -7.03 19.81 6.93
CA HIS A 313 -8.41 19.39 7.14
C HIS A 313 -9.38 20.30 6.38
N VAL A 314 -10.45 19.68 5.88
CA VAL A 314 -11.62 20.40 5.34
C VAL A 314 -12.80 20.05 6.21
N LYS A 315 -13.34 21.07 6.93
CA LYS A 315 -14.54 20.89 7.74
C LYS A 315 -15.69 21.66 7.12
N TYR A 316 -16.82 21.01 6.96
CA TYR A 316 -18.03 21.60 6.38
C TYR A 316 -19.26 20.91 6.93
N GLU A 317 -20.42 21.54 6.76
CA GLU A 317 -21.69 20.94 7.10
C GLU A 317 -22.44 20.51 5.84
N LYS A 318 -22.91 19.28 5.82
CA LYS A 318 -23.74 18.76 4.73
C LYS A 318 -24.92 17.98 5.31
N ASN A 319 -26.14 18.38 4.93
CA ASN A 319 -27.37 17.74 5.42
C ASN A 319 -27.47 17.75 6.96
N GLY A 320 -27.15 18.88 7.60
CA GLY A 320 -27.16 19.04 9.06
C GLY A 320 -26.03 18.33 9.79
N ARG A 321 -24.88 18.08 9.11
CA ARG A 321 -23.75 17.36 9.68
C ARG A 321 -22.43 18.05 9.48
N LYS A 322 -21.63 18.01 10.52
CA LYS A 322 -20.24 18.43 10.48
C LYS A 322 -19.38 17.28 9.94
N ILE A 323 -18.77 17.47 8.80
CA ILE A 323 -17.81 16.56 8.17
C ILE A 323 -16.42 17.14 8.38
N ASN A 324 -15.47 16.31 8.82
CA ASN A 324 -14.06 16.66 8.92
C ASN A 324 -13.28 15.71 8.02
N GLN A 325 -12.86 16.20 6.85
CA GLN A 325 -12.06 15.43 5.91
C GLN A 325 -10.58 15.76 6.08
N THR A 326 -9.78 14.73 6.36
CA THR A 326 -8.33 14.86 6.43
C THR A 326 -7.72 14.93 5.03
N ILE A 327 -6.86 15.89 4.79
CA ILE A 327 -6.04 16.01 3.60
C ILE A 327 -4.65 15.46 3.90
N ASN A 328 -4.23 14.46 3.13
CA ASN A 328 -2.91 13.85 3.22
C ASN A 328 -2.45 13.45 1.82
N MET A 329 -1.90 14.41 1.09
CA MET A 329 -1.41 14.19 -0.27
C MET A 329 0.11 14.24 -0.27
N THR A 330 0.74 13.13 -0.54
CA THR A 330 2.19 13.00 -0.59
C THR A 330 2.66 12.56 -1.97
N ASN A 331 3.95 12.62 -2.20
CA ASN A 331 4.61 11.95 -3.31
C ASN A 331 4.64 10.45 -2.98
N ALA A 332 3.65 9.70 -3.44
CA ALA A 332 3.44 8.32 -3.04
C ALA A 332 4.60 7.41 -3.50
N GLY A 333 5.05 7.54 -4.75
CA GLY A 333 6.18 6.78 -5.29
C GLY A 333 7.43 6.99 -4.45
N ARG A 334 7.82 8.25 -4.23
CA ARG A 334 9.01 8.59 -3.42
C ARG A 334 8.88 8.11 -1.98
N THR A 335 7.74 8.35 -1.33
CA THR A 335 7.53 7.95 0.07
C THR A 335 7.60 6.43 0.24
N LYS A 336 6.91 5.67 -0.60
CA LYS A 336 6.88 4.20 -0.51
C LYS A 336 8.24 3.57 -0.87
N ALA A 337 8.89 4.06 -1.91
CA ALA A 337 10.24 3.61 -2.29
C ALA A 337 11.27 3.89 -1.17
N THR A 338 11.19 5.08 -0.54
CA THR A 338 12.08 5.43 0.58
C THR A 338 11.85 4.54 1.81
N ILE A 339 10.59 4.21 2.12
CA ILE A 339 10.24 3.29 3.22
C ILE A 339 10.82 1.91 2.93
N ALA A 340 10.55 1.34 1.75
CA ALA A 340 11.07 0.04 1.35
C ALA A 340 12.61 -0.01 1.39
N ALA A 341 13.27 1.04 0.87
CA ALA A 341 14.73 1.11 0.90
C ALA A 341 15.30 1.14 2.32
N LYS A 342 14.70 1.91 3.23
CA LYS A 342 15.10 1.98 4.65
C LYS A 342 14.86 0.67 5.37
N ASN A 343 13.72 0.03 5.15
CA ASN A 343 13.34 -1.20 5.84
C ASN A 343 14.25 -2.38 5.49
N HIS A 344 14.79 -2.42 4.27
CA HIS A 344 15.51 -3.58 3.75
C HIS A 344 16.95 -3.28 3.32
N GLY A 345 17.51 -2.13 3.71
CA GLY A 345 18.90 -1.77 3.40
C GLY A 345 19.18 -1.69 1.89
N CYS A 346 18.28 -1.06 1.12
CA CYS A 346 18.41 -0.95 -0.32
C CYS A 346 18.95 0.41 -0.75
N CYS A 347 19.59 0.45 -1.92
CA CYS A 347 19.87 1.70 -2.60
C CYS A 347 18.60 2.26 -3.21
N LEU A 348 18.56 3.58 -3.40
CA LEU A 348 17.39 4.27 -3.94
C LEU A 348 17.86 5.30 -4.97
N VAL A 349 17.19 5.33 -6.11
CA VAL A 349 17.41 6.30 -7.17
C VAL A 349 16.07 6.77 -7.73
N PHE A 350 15.98 8.06 -8.04
CA PHE A 350 14.82 8.68 -8.71
C PHE A 350 15.29 9.37 -9.98
N PRO A 351 14.47 9.40 -11.03
CA PRO A 351 14.82 10.06 -12.27
C PRO A 351 14.99 11.56 -12.06
N LYS A 352 16.07 12.11 -12.64
CA LYS A 352 16.37 13.54 -12.67
C LYS A 352 16.30 14.00 -14.12
N PHE A 353 15.41 14.92 -14.40
CA PHE A 353 15.22 15.47 -15.72
C PHE A 353 16.00 16.78 -15.86
N SER A 354 16.70 16.96 -16.97
CA SER A 354 17.48 18.16 -17.27
C SER A 354 16.59 19.34 -17.61
N GLN A 355 15.39 19.08 -18.16
CA GLN A 355 14.44 20.08 -18.58
C GLN A 355 13.13 20.01 -17.75
N LYS A 356 12.33 21.07 -17.85
CA LYS A 356 11.01 21.10 -17.25
C LYS A 356 10.05 20.17 -18.02
N THR A 357 9.69 19.06 -17.42
CA THR A 357 8.87 18.02 -18.03
C THR A 357 7.75 17.57 -17.11
N THR A 358 6.79 16.81 -17.65
CA THR A 358 5.74 16.12 -16.91
C THR A 358 6.13 14.69 -16.50
N GLY A 359 7.30 14.20 -16.92
CA GLY A 359 7.81 12.87 -16.60
C GLY A 359 7.99 12.64 -15.10
N THR A 360 7.80 11.42 -14.66
CA THR A 360 7.84 11.01 -13.24
C THR A 360 8.63 9.73 -12.98
N ASP A 361 8.92 8.94 -14.01
CA ASP A 361 9.59 7.65 -13.88
C ASP A 361 10.76 7.50 -14.87
N PHE A 362 11.53 6.41 -14.76
CA PHE A 362 12.67 6.15 -15.64
C PHE A 362 12.27 5.82 -17.08
N ASN A 363 11.04 5.35 -17.33
CA ASN A 363 10.55 5.20 -18.70
C ASN A 363 10.32 6.58 -19.33
N ASP A 364 9.70 7.51 -18.60
CA ASP A 364 9.54 8.88 -19.09
C ASP A 364 10.90 9.53 -19.36
N LEU A 365 11.93 9.29 -18.49
CA LEU A 365 13.29 9.78 -18.71
C LEU A 365 13.91 9.20 -20.00
N VAL A 366 13.73 7.90 -20.25
CA VAL A 366 14.22 7.26 -21.48
C VAL A 366 13.53 7.83 -22.71
N VAL A 367 12.22 8.07 -22.65
CA VAL A 367 11.45 8.65 -23.78
C VAL A 367 11.88 10.09 -24.07
N GLU A 368 12.14 10.89 -23.04
CA GLU A 368 12.43 12.32 -23.19
C GLU A 368 13.93 12.64 -23.40
N GLU A 369 14.82 11.94 -22.70
CA GLU A 369 16.27 12.26 -22.68
C GLU A 369 17.15 11.10 -23.17
N GLY A 370 16.56 9.94 -23.46
CA GLY A 370 17.23 8.79 -24.03
C GLY A 370 17.78 7.78 -23.03
N LEU A 371 18.07 6.59 -23.54
CA LEU A 371 18.52 5.43 -22.76
C LEU A 371 19.85 5.67 -22.04
N GLN A 372 20.76 6.44 -22.66
CA GLN A 372 22.09 6.70 -22.12
C GLN A 372 22.03 7.54 -20.84
N GLU A 373 21.14 8.54 -20.77
CA GLU A 373 20.95 9.34 -19.57
C GLU A 373 20.39 8.50 -18.42
N ALA A 374 19.39 7.68 -18.70
CA ALA A 374 18.87 6.75 -17.69
C ALA A 374 19.95 5.78 -17.18
N LYS A 375 20.78 5.25 -18.07
CA LYS A 375 21.92 4.37 -17.73
C LYS A 375 22.91 5.07 -16.79
N GLN A 376 23.29 6.31 -17.06
CA GLN A 376 24.22 7.05 -16.20
C GLN A 376 23.67 7.25 -14.80
N GLN A 377 22.39 7.57 -14.66
CA GLN A 377 21.76 7.76 -13.35
C GLN A 377 21.59 6.44 -12.58
N LEU A 378 21.22 5.35 -13.26
CA LEU A 378 21.01 4.03 -12.67
C LEU A 378 22.32 3.36 -12.21
N LEU A 379 23.38 3.48 -13.00
CA LEU A 379 24.68 2.88 -12.71
C LEU A 379 25.61 3.79 -11.89
N ALA A 380 25.09 4.91 -11.34
CA ALA A 380 25.89 5.78 -10.50
C ALA A 380 26.55 4.99 -9.34
N THR A 381 27.89 5.02 -9.30
CA THR A 381 28.69 4.20 -8.36
C THR A 381 28.54 4.60 -6.91
N ASN A 382 28.01 5.80 -6.63
CA ASN A 382 27.86 6.38 -5.29
C ASN A 382 26.50 6.09 -4.64
N LEU A 383 25.68 5.21 -5.21
CA LEU A 383 24.40 4.81 -4.58
C LEU A 383 24.69 4.03 -3.29
N LYS A 384 24.38 4.65 -2.16
CA LYS A 384 24.51 4.04 -0.84
C LYS A 384 23.17 3.47 -0.37
N PRO A 385 23.17 2.32 0.32
CA PRO A 385 21.97 1.80 0.94
C PRO A 385 21.37 2.81 1.93
N LEU A 386 20.05 2.94 1.91
CA LEU A 386 19.31 3.65 2.95
C LEU A 386 18.99 2.66 4.07
N GLY A 387 19.11 3.10 5.33
CA GLY A 387 19.06 2.18 6.46
C GLY A 387 20.43 1.51 6.58
N GLN A 388 21.38 2.21 7.17
CA GLN A 388 22.72 1.69 7.35
C GLN A 388 22.68 0.41 8.20
N LYS A 389 23.54 -0.61 7.86
CA LYS A 389 24.22 -1.34 8.95
C LYS A 389 24.67 -0.26 9.92
N GLN A 390 24.01 -0.16 11.04
CA GLN A 390 24.52 0.70 12.10
C GLN A 390 25.93 0.19 12.39
N LYS A 391 26.85 1.09 12.71
CA LYS A 391 28.20 0.72 13.13
C LYS A 391 28.11 -0.52 13.98
N GLU A 392 28.81 -1.60 13.61
CA GLU A 392 28.77 -2.81 14.43
C GLU A 392 29.01 -2.45 15.89
N PRO A 393 28.24 -3.04 16.83
CA PRO A 393 28.42 -2.75 18.25
C PRO A 393 29.86 -3.01 18.63
N GLU A 394 30.37 -2.26 19.58
CA GLU A 394 31.68 -2.53 20.20
C GLU A 394 31.68 -4.00 20.70
N GLU A 395 32.82 -4.66 20.66
CA GLU A 395 32.97 -6.10 20.87
C GLU A 395 32.27 -6.61 22.16
N GLY A 396 32.17 -5.78 23.19
CA GLY A 396 31.45 -6.08 24.44
C GLY A 396 29.92 -6.06 24.36
N ASP A 397 29.35 -5.33 23.40
CA ASP A 397 27.88 -5.19 23.22
C ASP A 397 27.31 -6.18 22.18
N ARG A 398 28.17 -6.86 21.42
CA ARG A 398 27.78 -7.66 20.23
C ARG A 398 26.76 -8.74 20.57
N ASN A 399 26.97 -9.48 21.66
CA ASN A 399 26.05 -10.54 22.09
C ASN A 399 24.65 -9.99 22.45
N LEU A 400 24.58 -8.81 23.07
CA LEU A 400 23.30 -8.17 23.39
C LEU A 400 22.52 -7.79 22.13
N TYR A 401 23.19 -7.20 21.16
CA TYR A 401 22.53 -6.74 19.94
C TYR A 401 22.07 -7.91 19.05
N GLU A 402 22.86 -8.97 18.93
CA GLU A 402 22.49 -10.19 18.22
C GLU A 402 21.28 -10.86 18.89
N MET A 403 21.30 -10.95 20.24
CA MET A 403 20.16 -11.47 20.99
C MET A 403 18.88 -10.65 20.75
N ILE A 404 18.97 -9.32 20.68
CA ILE A 404 17.81 -8.46 20.41
C ILE A 404 17.30 -8.70 18.99
N LEU A 405 18.19 -8.85 18.00
CA LEU A 405 17.82 -9.17 16.61
C LEU A 405 17.12 -10.51 16.49
N GLU A 406 17.56 -11.51 17.23
CA GLU A 406 16.96 -12.85 17.20
C GLU A 406 15.66 -12.95 18.00
N ARG A 407 15.53 -12.16 19.06
CA ARG A 407 14.41 -12.27 20.00
C ARG A 407 13.18 -11.49 19.58
N TYR A 408 13.35 -10.34 18.93
CA TYR A 408 12.24 -9.40 18.73
C TYR A 408 11.86 -9.23 17.26
N THR A 409 10.54 -9.21 17.00
CA THR A 409 9.96 -8.95 15.70
C THR A 409 9.14 -7.66 15.73
N LEU A 410 9.53 -6.65 14.94
CA LEU A 410 8.82 -5.37 14.85
C LEU A 410 7.46 -5.57 14.15
N ILE A 411 6.40 -5.06 14.77
CA ILE A 411 5.09 -5.01 14.13
C ILE A 411 4.98 -3.70 13.33
N TYR A 412 5.11 -3.79 12.01
CA TYR A 412 5.13 -2.63 11.13
C TYR A 412 3.87 -1.77 11.25
N GLY A 413 4.07 -0.45 11.35
CA GLY A 413 2.99 0.52 11.50
C GLY A 413 2.41 0.65 12.91
N THR A 414 3.07 0.05 13.91
CA THR A 414 2.68 0.14 15.31
C THR A 414 3.86 0.59 16.19
N THR A 415 3.60 0.80 17.48
CA THR A 415 4.64 1.00 18.52
C THR A 415 4.91 -0.29 19.29
N THR A 416 4.45 -1.43 18.78
CA THR A 416 4.55 -2.73 19.45
C THR A 416 5.51 -3.67 18.73
N VAL A 417 6.04 -4.60 19.48
CA VAL A 417 7.01 -5.60 19.08
C VAL A 417 6.53 -6.95 19.61
N TRP A 418 6.72 -7.99 18.84
CA TRP A 418 6.52 -9.36 19.29
C TRP A 418 7.82 -9.89 19.92
N ASP A 419 7.73 -10.44 21.12
CA ASP A 419 8.83 -11.16 21.78
C ASP A 419 8.72 -12.65 21.44
N ASP A 420 9.58 -13.14 20.57
CA ASP A 420 9.56 -14.53 20.08
C ASP A 420 9.84 -15.56 21.21
N VAL A 421 10.45 -15.14 22.32
CA VAL A 421 10.77 -16.00 23.46
C VAL A 421 9.58 -16.09 24.43
N VAL A 422 8.99 -14.95 24.75
CA VAL A 422 7.86 -14.89 25.71
C VAL A 422 6.53 -15.18 25.01
N GLY A 423 6.44 -14.96 23.71
CA GLY A 423 5.20 -15.10 22.96
C GLY A 423 4.20 -14.01 23.28
N ASP A 424 4.65 -12.77 23.46
CA ASP A 424 3.78 -11.64 23.81
C ASP A 424 4.14 -10.37 23.06
N LEU A 425 3.17 -9.45 23.01
CA LEU A 425 3.33 -8.10 22.47
C LEU A 425 3.86 -7.16 23.55
N ILE A 426 4.94 -6.45 23.23
CA ILE A 426 5.60 -5.50 24.12
C ILE A 426 5.65 -4.13 23.43
N ASP A 427 5.42 -3.06 24.17
CA ASP A 427 5.61 -1.70 23.67
C ASP A 427 7.11 -1.36 23.55
N ILE A 428 7.48 -0.66 22.46
CA ILE A 428 8.87 -0.23 22.23
C ILE A 428 9.42 0.62 23.39
N ALA A 429 8.56 1.39 24.06
CA ALA A 429 8.99 2.17 25.21
C ALA A 429 9.39 1.28 26.39
N ALA A 430 8.66 0.18 26.61
CA ALA A 430 9.01 -0.82 27.63
C ALA A 430 10.33 -1.52 27.29
N LEU A 431 10.58 -1.85 26.04
CA LEU A 431 11.85 -2.43 25.59
C LEU A 431 13.03 -1.47 25.80
N ARG A 432 12.84 -0.17 25.57
CA ARG A 432 13.86 0.85 25.84
C ARG A 432 14.24 0.94 27.33
N LEU A 433 13.27 0.69 28.22
CA LEU A 433 13.52 0.63 29.66
C LEU A 433 14.28 -0.66 30.04
N ALA A 434 13.94 -1.79 29.44
CA ALA A 434 14.55 -3.09 29.75
C ALA A 434 15.98 -3.23 29.20
N TRP A 435 16.23 -2.80 27.97
CA TRP A 435 17.50 -3.04 27.24
C TRP A 435 18.31 -1.79 27.00
N GLY A 436 17.81 -0.63 27.41
CA GLY A 436 18.42 0.66 27.17
C GLY A 436 18.04 1.26 25.80
N LYS A 437 17.92 2.58 25.78
CA LYS A 437 17.52 3.33 24.60
C LYS A 437 18.48 3.11 23.42
N LYS A 438 19.81 3.08 23.68
CA LYS A 438 20.85 2.92 22.66
C LYS A 438 20.69 1.60 21.89
N ALA A 439 20.47 0.48 22.60
CA ALA A 439 20.32 -0.83 21.99
C ALA A 439 19.04 -0.96 21.16
N ILE A 440 17.92 -0.46 21.69
CA ILE A 440 16.63 -0.53 20.95
C ILE A 440 16.59 0.43 19.77
N ASP A 441 17.14 1.64 19.88
CA ASP A 441 17.23 2.57 18.75
C ASP A 441 18.17 2.04 17.65
N TRP A 442 19.24 1.33 18.03
CA TRP A 442 20.09 0.60 17.10
C TRP A 442 19.30 -0.51 16.38
N TRP A 443 18.61 -1.38 17.14
CA TRP A 443 17.80 -2.46 16.58
C TRP A 443 16.70 -1.92 15.64
N LEU A 444 16.02 -0.84 16.00
CA LEU A 444 15.02 -0.20 15.15
C LEU A 444 15.60 0.35 13.85
N GLY A 445 16.88 0.71 13.83
CA GLY A 445 17.59 1.18 12.64
C GLY A 445 18.25 0.07 11.83
N ASP A 446 18.41 -1.15 12.38
CA ASP A 446 19.08 -2.25 11.69
C ASP A 446 18.16 -2.96 10.72
N PHE A 447 18.58 -3.11 9.45
CA PHE A 447 17.78 -3.76 8.42
C PHE A 447 17.61 -5.28 8.61
N ARG A 448 18.48 -5.93 9.42
CA ARG A 448 18.41 -7.36 9.77
C ARG A 448 17.31 -7.68 10.76
N ARG A 449 16.69 -6.66 11.42
CA ARG A 449 15.60 -6.90 12.36
C ARG A 449 14.46 -7.64 11.69
N LYS A 450 13.91 -8.59 12.39
CA LYS A 450 12.68 -9.25 11.98
C LYS A 450 11.54 -8.22 11.96
N MET A 451 10.71 -8.29 10.94
CA MET A 451 9.55 -7.41 10.81
C MET A 451 8.38 -8.17 10.24
N ILE A 452 7.20 -7.90 10.75
CA ILE A 452 5.95 -8.49 10.30
C ILE A 452 4.90 -7.38 10.18
N TYR A 453 3.99 -7.51 9.24
CA TYR A 453 2.85 -6.62 9.15
C TYR A 453 1.80 -6.96 10.21
N LYS A 454 1.07 -5.96 10.68
CA LYS A 454 0.03 -6.16 11.69
C LYS A 454 -1.03 -7.17 11.26
N GLU A 455 -1.32 -7.25 9.97
CA GLU A 455 -2.26 -8.20 9.36
C GLU A 455 -1.83 -9.66 9.49
N ASN A 456 -0.54 -9.90 9.71
CA ASN A 456 0.03 -11.24 9.89
C ASN A 456 0.07 -11.68 11.36
N LEU A 457 -0.46 -10.88 12.28
CA LEU A 457 -0.75 -11.31 13.65
C LEU A 457 -2.08 -12.08 13.65
N VAL A 458 -2.02 -13.36 13.95
CA VAL A 458 -3.19 -14.26 13.88
C VAL A 458 -3.49 -14.86 15.25
N LEU A 459 -4.72 -15.27 15.46
CA LEU A 459 -5.16 -16.03 16.63
C LEU A 459 -5.50 -17.43 16.16
N CYS A 460 -4.61 -18.39 16.38
CA CYS A 460 -4.76 -19.79 16.00
C CYS A 460 -4.83 -20.67 17.25
N PRO A 461 -6.04 -20.93 17.80
CA PRO A 461 -6.22 -21.75 19.00
C PRO A 461 -5.81 -23.20 18.79
N ASP A 462 -5.88 -23.71 17.55
CA ASP A 462 -5.51 -25.06 17.12
C ASP A 462 -4.01 -25.20 16.84
N GLY A 463 -3.25 -24.12 16.95
CA GLY A 463 -1.80 -24.11 16.68
C GLY A 463 -1.42 -24.09 15.19
N ASN A 464 -2.38 -24.18 14.27
CA ASN A 464 -2.13 -24.14 12.83
C ASN A 464 -1.89 -22.71 12.36
N VAL A 465 -0.65 -22.24 12.44
CA VAL A 465 -0.25 -20.87 12.08
C VAL A 465 0.08 -20.83 10.59
N PRO A 466 -0.58 -19.95 9.80
CA PRO A 466 -0.21 -19.75 8.40
C PRO A 466 1.25 -19.30 8.25
N GLU A 467 1.89 -19.69 7.17
CA GLU A 467 3.27 -19.29 6.87
C GLU A 467 3.41 -17.75 6.85
N GLY A 468 4.45 -17.25 7.50
CA GLY A 468 4.70 -15.82 7.63
C GLY A 468 3.80 -15.08 8.62
N CYS A 469 3.00 -15.79 9.41
CA CYS A 469 2.17 -15.24 10.48
C CYS A 469 2.73 -15.54 11.87
N ILE A 470 2.39 -14.70 12.84
CA ILE A 470 2.67 -14.92 14.26
C ILE A 470 1.35 -15.20 14.98
N ASN A 471 1.30 -16.32 15.71
CA ASN A 471 0.16 -16.65 16.54
C ASN A 471 0.23 -15.88 17.88
N ILE A 472 -0.71 -14.99 18.09
CA ILE A 472 -0.84 -14.22 19.34
C ILE A 472 -1.87 -14.83 20.31
N PHE A 473 -2.32 -16.06 20.06
CA PHE A 473 -3.23 -16.78 20.95
C PHE A 473 -2.50 -17.31 22.17
N LYS A 474 -2.90 -16.90 23.39
CA LYS A 474 -2.30 -17.26 24.67
C LYS A 474 -2.97 -18.42 25.41
N GLY A 475 -3.85 -19.15 24.75
CA GLY A 475 -4.69 -20.16 25.39
C GLY A 475 -6.02 -19.60 25.94
N TRP A 476 -6.90 -20.50 26.33
CA TRP A 476 -8.14 -20.15 26.98
C TRP A 476 -7.86 -19.78 28.44
N PRO A 477 -8.48 -18.74 28.99
CA PRO A 477 -8.37 -18.47 30.42
C PRO A 477 -8.85 -19.71 31.18
N ILE A 478 -8.01 -20.24 32.07
CA ILE A 478 -8.40 -21.27 33.02
C ILE A 478 -9.43 -20.60 33.92
N ILE A 479 -10.69 -21.05 33.85
CA ILE A 479 -11.70 -20.66 34.79
C ILE A 479 -11.38 -21.48 36.05
N PRO A 480 -11.05 -20.88 37.20
CA PRO A 480 -10.91 -21.62 38.43
C PRO A 480 -12.29 -22.21 38.78
N ASP A 481 -12.32 -23.48 39.18
CA ASP A 481 -13.51 -24.17 39.69
C ASP A 481 -14.16 -23.46 40.90
#